data_faf506266b66375242a7ef36b81af1c4
#
_entry.id   faf506266b66375242a7ef36b81af1c4
#
_cell.length_a   1.000
_cell.length_b   1.000
_cell.length_c   1.000
_cell.angle_alpha   90.00
_cell.angle_beta   90.00
_cell.angle_gamma   90.00
#
_symmetry.space_group_name_H-M   'P 1'
#
loop_
_entity.id
_entity.type
_entity.pdbx_description
1 polymer ?
#
loop_
_entity_poly.entity_id
_entity_poly.type
_entity_poly.pdbx_seq_one_letter_code
_entity_poly.pdbx_strand_id
1 'polypeptide(L)'
;MNALSQEFDLAHAMMLPPASCGPHELSELGRLGEQWEAVHEAAAAVANLAQLGREAESEQIAKLPLRAAELSGWRFETIARGIDDLAAIMQPGLRALLSLTARGQDTTAAALTLWREFHASRSAIVDLAYDR
;
A
#
# COMPACT_ATOMS: atom_id res chain seq x y z
N MET A 1 26.30 -10.69 22.61
CA MET A 1 26.52 -10.51 22.54
C MET A 1 26.66 -10.37 22.34
N ASN A 2 26.46 -10.22 21.93
CA ASN A 2 26.60 -9.96 21.60
C ASN A 2 26.82 -10.10 21.06
N ALA A 3 26.79 -10.29 20.66
CA ALA A 3 27.07 -10.21 20.15
C ALA A 3 26.85 -10.82 19.64
N LEU A 4 26.32 -11.11 19.47
CA LEU A 4 26.19 -11.40 18.77
C LEU A 4 25.44 -11.32 18.34
N SER A 5 25.02 -11.00 18.50
CA SER A 5 24.68 -10.58 17.99
C SER A 5 24.79 -10.00 17.51
N GLN A 6 25.24 -9.65 17.43
CA GLN A 6 25.69 -9.02 16.95
C GLN A 6 26.26 -9.40 16.48
N GLU A 7 26.44 -9.91 16.46
CA GLU A 7 26.97 -10.06 15.79
C GLU A 7 26.55 -10.56 15.02
N PHE A 8 25.96 -10.80 14.98
CA PHE A 8 25.70 -10.99 14.13
C PHE A 8 25.38 -10.46 13.54
N ASP A 9 25.40 -10.03 13.46
CA ASP A 9 25.27 -9.42 12.78
C ASP A 9 26.16 -8.91 12.26
N LEU A 10 26.71 -8.81 12.44
CA LEU A 10 27.67 -8.29 12.00
C LEU A 10 28.28 -8.84 11.10
N ALA A 11 28.42 -9.88 11.30
CA ALA A 11 29.09 -10.44 10.38
C ALA A 11 28.43 -10.41 9.20
N HIS A 12 27.29 -10.69 9.10
CA HIS A 12 26.80 -10.65 7.88
C HIS A 12 26.63 -9.36 7.42
N ALA A 13 26.62 -8.51 8.22
CA ALA A 13 26.49 -7.26 7.73
C ALA A 13 27.55 -6.92 6.84
N MET A 14 28.73 -7.38 7.03
CA MET A 14 29.67 -6.92 6.21
C MET A 14 29.73 -7.52 4.99
N MET A 15 29.02 -8.49 4.76
CA MET A 15 29.02 -8.98 3.52
C MET A 15 28.07 -8.46 2.68
N LEU A 16 27.25 -7.55 3.06
CA LEU A 16 26.29 -7.06 2.21
C LEU A 16 26.77 -6.29 1.13
N PRO A 17 26.16 -6.33 0.06
CA PRO A 17 26.44 -5.47 -0.99
C PRO A 17 26.09 -4.15 -0.53
N PRO A 18 26.67 -3.32 -1.05
CA PRO A 18 26.47 -2.10 -0.71
C PRO A 18 25.20 -1.70 -0.93
N ALA A 19 25.03 -1.12 -0.37
CA ALA A 19 24.31 -0.37 -0.69
C ALA A 19 23.09 -0.48 -1.14
N SER A 20 22.99 -0.68 -2.10
CA SER A 20 21.86 -0.54 -2.70
C SER A 20 20.79 -1.25 -2.09
N CYS A 21 20.93 -2.36 -1.67
CA CYS A 21 19.87 -3.13 -1.25
C CYS A 21 20.17 -3.79 0.00
N GLY A 22 20.04 -3.21 1.07
CA GLY A 22 20.24 -3.84 2.32
C GLY A 22 19.03 -4.60 2.74
N PRO A 23 19.13 -5.43 3.75
CA PRO A 23 17.99 -6.15 4.27
C PRO A 23 16.88 -5.25 4.73
N HIS A 24 17.25 -4.07 5.23
CA HIS A 24 16.25 -3.12 5.65
C HIS A 24 15.40 -2.66 4.46
N GLU A 25 16.01 -2.41 3.34
CA GLU A 25 15.28 -1.96 2.17
C GLU A 25 14.40 -3.06 1.62
N LEU A 26 14.87 -4.28 1.63
CA LEU A 26 14.06 -5.38 1.16
C LEU A 26 12.85 -5.61 2.04
N SER A 27 13.03 -5.50 3.35
CA SER A 27 11.93 -5.62 4.26
C SER A 27 10.90 -4.55 4.05
N GLU A 28 11.35 -3.34 3.84
CA GLU A 28 10.43 -2.25 3.64
C GLU A 28 9.67 -2.40 2.32
N LEU A 29 10.33 -2.87 1.28
CA LEU A 29 9.68 -3.09 0.02
C LEU A 29 8.62 -4.19 0.15
N GLY A 30 8.93 -5.26 0.88
CA GLY A 30 7.95 -6.31 1.12
C GLY A 30 6.74 -5.79 1.86
N ARG A 31 6.97 -4.95 2.86
CA ARG A 31 5.87 -4.36 3.62
C ARG A 31 5.00 -3.49 2.74
N LEU A 32 5.60 -2.69 1.87
CA LEU A 32 4.83 -1.83 0.97
C LEU A 32 4.00 -2.66 0.02
N GLY A 33 4.57 -3.74 -0.51
CA GLY A 33 3.84 -4.61 -1.42
C GLY A 33 2.64 -5.25 -0.76
N GLU A 34 2.83 -5.74 0.46
CA GLU A 34 1.74 -6.35 1.20
C GLU A 34 0.66 -5.34 1.53
N GLN A 35 1.06 -4.14 1.90
CA GLN A 35 0.11 -3.11 2.23
C GLN A 35 -0.67 -2.63 1.01
N TRP A 36 0.03 -2.50 -0.12
CA TRP A 36 -0.61 -2.14 -1.38
C TRP A 36 -1.68 -3.16 -1.76
N GLU A 37 -1.34 -4.43 -1.60
CA GLU A 37 -2.26 -5.50 -1.90
C GLU A 37 -3.47 -5.47 -0.97
N ALA A 38 -3.23 -5.27 0.32
CA ALA A 38 -4.31 -5.23 1.30
C ALA A 38 -5.24 -4.05 1.04
N VAL A 39 -4.69 -2.91 0.63
CA VAL A 39 -5.50 -1.75 0.30
C VAL A 39 -6.41 -2.07 -0.89
N HIS A 40 -5.89 -2.79 -1.88
CA HIS A 40 -6.69 -3.14 -3.04
C HIS A 40 -7.75 -4.18 -2.73
N GLU A 41 -7.48 -5.08 -1.80
CA GLU A 41 -8.50 -6.01 -1.35
C GLU A 41 -9.64 -5.27 -0.65
N ALA A 42 -9.29 -4.30 0.20
CA ALA A 42 -10.30 -3.51 0.86
C ALA A 42 -11.09 -2.68 -0.15
N ALA A 43 -10.39 -2.12 -1.13
CA ALA A 43 -11.05 -1.32 -2.15
C ALA A 43 -12.01 -2.14 -2.99
N ALA A 44 -11.64 -3.39 -3.29
CA ALA A 44 -12.52 -4.26 -4.04
C ALA A 44 -13.80 -4.54 -3.26
N ALA A 45 -13.69 -4.74 -1.95
CA ALA A 45 -14.87 -4.95 -1.12
C ALA A 45 -15.74 -3.70 -1.07
N VAL A 46 -15.10 -2.52 -0.99
CA VAL A 46 -15.84 -1.26 -1.00
C VAL A 46 -16.56 -1.09 -2.34
N ALA A 47 -15.88 -1.39 -3.44
CA ALA A 47 -16.49 -1.29 -4.76
C ALA A 47 -17.70 -2.20 -4.87
N ASN A 48 -17.62 -3.38 -4.29
CA ASN A 48 -18.72 -4.30 -4.28
C ASN A 48 -19.91 -3.74 -3.50
N LEU A 49 -19.65 -3.13 -2.35
CA LEU A 49 -20.71 -2.49 -1.58
C LEU A 49 -21.30 -1.30 -2.33
N ALA A 50 -20.50 -0.62 -3.13
CA ALA A 50 -20.97 0.50 -3.94
C ALA A 50 -21.66 0.04 -5.21
N GLN A 51 -21.74 -1.26 -5.41
CA GLN A 51 -22.38 -1.86 -6.60
C GLN A 51 -21.65 -1.47 -7.88
N LEU A 52 -20.35 -1.33 -7.80
CA LEU A 52 -19.51 -1.08 -8.96
C LEU A 52 -19.01 -2.41 -9.51
N GLY A 53 -18.77 -2.42 -10.80
CA GLY A 53 -18.21 -3.61 -11.41
C GLY A 53 -16.75 -3.79 -11.05
N ARG A 54 -16.21 -4.93 -11.42
CA ARG A 54 -14.82 -5.21 -11.14
C ARG A 54 -13.95 -4.34 -12.01
N GLU A 55 -12.99 -3.70 -11.39
CA GLU A 55 -12.08 -2.84 -12.12
C GLU A 55 -10.93 -3.65 -12.70
N ALA A 56 -10.59 -3.36 -13.94
CA ALA A 56 -9.41 -3.96 -14.53
C ALA A 56 -8.20 -3.16 -14.06
N GLU A 57 -7.30 -3.84 -13.37
CA GLU A 57 -6.15 -3.18 -12.80
C GLU A 57 -5.09 -2.99 -13.86
N SER A 58 -4.57 -1.79 -14.00
CA SER A 58 -3.52 -1.54 -14.99
C SER A 58 -2.20 -2.11 -14.49
N GLU A 59 -1.28 -2.29 -15.43
CA GLU A 59 0.03 -2.77 -15.06
C GLU A 59 0.75 -1.79 -14.16
N GLN A 60 0.56 -0.49 -14.37
CA GLN A 60 1.16 0.51 -13.52
C GLN A 60 0.69 0.37 -12.07
N ILE A 61 -0.59 0.11 -11.88
CA ILE A 61 -1.12 -0.08 -10.55
C ILE A 61 -0.55 -1.34 -9.93
N ALA A 62 -0.55 -2.44 -10.69
CA ALA A 62 -0.09 -3.71 -10.15
C ALA A 62 1.36 -3.67 -9.76
N LYS A 63 2.18 -2.96 -10.49
CA LYS A 63 3.62 -2.94 -10.27
C LYS A 63 4.09 -1.71 -9.50
N LEU A 64 3.16 -0.96 -8.91
CA LEU A 64 3.51 0.27 -8.21
C LEU A 64 4.59 0.05 -7.13
N PRO A 65 4.52 -0.99 -6.29
CA PRO A 65 5.57 -1.15 -5.28
C PRO A 65 6.95 -1.37 -5.89
N LEU A 66 7.02 -2.10 -7.00
CA LEU A 66 8.31 -2.31 -7.66
C LEU A 66 8.83 -1.01 -8.26
N ARG A 67 7.94 -0.23 -8.83
CA ARG A 67 8.34 1.07 -9.37
C ARG A 67 8.83 1.99 -8.26
N ALA A 68 8.13 1.98 -7.13
CA ALA A 68 8.53 2.82 -6.00
C ALA A 68 9.93 2.47 -5.52
N ALA A 69 10.29 1.19 -5.58
CA ALA A 69 11.62 0.77 -5.15
C ALA A 69 12.73 1.35 -6.03
N GLU A 70 12.42 1.76 -7.24
CA GLU A 70 13.40 2.36 -8.14
C GLU A 70 13.61 3.84 -7.86
N LEU A 71 12.76 4.43 -7.04
CA LEU A 71 12.84 5.85 -6.73
C LEU A 71 13.58 6.03 -5.41
N SER A 72 14.06 7.24 -5.19
CA SER A 72 14.78 7.51 -3.97
C SER A 72 14.35 8.86 -3.43
N GLY A 73 14.77 9.13 -2.21
CA GLY A 73 14.55 10.41 -1.58
C GLY A 73 13.09 10.67 -1.32
N TRP A 74 12.71 11.91 -1.56
CA TRP A 74 11.38 12.36 -1.18
C TRP A 74 10.28 11.66 -1.95
N ARG A 75 10.55 11.24 -3.17
CA ARG A 75 9.54 10.56 -3.95
C ARG A 75 9.15 9.23 -3.33
N PHE A 76 10.16 8.42 -3.00
CA PHE A 76 9.88 7.15 -2.38
C PHE A 76 9.16 7.34 -1.06
N GLU A 77 9.62 8.30 -0.27
CA GLU A 77 9.02 8.53 1.04
C GLU A 77 7.59 9.01 0.92
N THR A 78 7.32 9.86 -0.06
CA THR A 78 5.96 10.37 -0.26
C THR A 78 5.03 9.25 -0.70
N ILE A 79 5.51 8.36 -1.58
CA ILE A 79 4.71 7.24 -2.03
C ILE A 79 4.43 6.29 -0.86
N ALA A 80 5.45 5.98 -0.07
CA ALA A 80 5.28 5.09 1.06
C ALA A 80 4.27 5.65 2.06
N ARG A 81 4.37 6.94 2.33
CA ARG A 81 3.41 7.58 3.23
C ARG A 81 2.01 7.57 2.63
N GLY A 82 1.90 7.79 1.34
CA GLY A 82 0.60 7.76 0.68
C GLY A 82 -0.06 6.40 0.79
N ILE A 83 0.72 5.33 0.66
CA ILE A 83 0.19 3.99 0.81
C ILE A 83 -0.25 3.76 2.25
N ASP A 84 0.54 4.19 3.21
CA ASP A 84 0.18 4.06 4.63
C ASP A 84 -1.10 4.82 4.94
N ASP A 85 -1.21 6.03 4.42
CA ASP A 85 -2.40 6.86 4.64
C ASP A 85 -3.63 6.22 4.02
N LEU A 86 -3.46 5.66 2.83
CA LEU A 86 -4.58 5.03 2.15
C LEU A 86 -5.05 3.80 2.92
N ALA A 87 -4.12 3.03 3.46
CA ALA A 87 -4.48 1.89 4.29
C ALA A 87 -5.20 2.33 5.55
N ALA A 88 -4.76 3.44 6.14
CA ALA A 88 -5.37 3.96 7.36
C ALA A 88 -6.80 4.44 7.14
N ILE A 89 -7.13 4.77 5.91
CA ILE A 89 -8.48 5.20 5.58
C ILE A 89 -9.34 4.02 5.15
N MET A 90 -8.80 3.16 4.31
CA MET A 90 -9.61 2.13 3.67
C MET A 90 -10.00 1.02 4.61
N GLN A 91 -9.12 0.59 5.48
CA GLN A 91 -9.42 -0.54 6.32
C GLN A 91 -10.47 -0.22 7.38
N PRO A 92 -10.36 0.87 8.14
CA PRO A 92 -11.43 1.22 9.06
C PRO A 92 -12.72 1.60 8.32
N GLY A 93 -12.59 2.24 7.16
CA GLY A 93 -13.76 2.60 6.38
C GLY A 93 -14.56 1.39 5.95
N LEU A 94 -13.87 0.35 5.47
CA LEU A 94 -14.54 -0.88 5.09
C LEU A 94 -15.20 -1.53 6.30
N ARG A 95 -14.52 -1.57 7.44
CA ARG A 95 -15.11 -2.17 8.64
C ARG A 95 -16.38 -1.45 9.05
N ALA A 96 -16.36 -0.12 8.99
CA ALA A 96 -17.53 0.65 9.33
C ALA A 96 -18.69 0.36 8.37
N LEU A 97 -18.41 0.26 7.08
CA LEU A 97 -19.41 -0.05 6.10
C LEU A 97 -20.00 -1.44 6.31
N LEU A 98 -19.15 -2.41 6.60
CA LEU A 98 -19.63 -3.76 6.84
C LEU A 98 -20.50 -3.82 8.08
N SER A 99 -20.14 -3.07 9.12
CA SER A 99 -20.94 -3.01 10.32
C SER A 99 -22.32 -2.43 10.05
N LEU A 100 -22.38 -1.36 9.27
CA LEU A 100 -23.68 -0.75 8.92
C LEU A 100 -24.51 -1.68 8.04
N THR A 101 -23.86 -2.36 7.10
CA THR A 101 -24.55 -3.30 6.25
C THR A 101 -25.13 -4.45 7.09
N ALA A 102 -24.38 -4.91 8.08
CA ALA A 102 -24.85 -5.98 8.94
C ALA A 102 -26.07 -5.56 9.76
N ARG A 103 -26.26 -4.26 9.96
CA ARG A 103 -27.43 -3.75 10.65
C ARG A 103 -28.58 -3.47 9.71
N GLY A 104 -28.46 -3.84 8.46
CA GLY A 104 -29.53 -3.67 7.51
C GLY A 104 -29.57 -2.31 6.86
N GLN A 105 -28.53 -1.50 7.01
CA GLN A 105 -28.52 -0.18 6.41
C GLN A 105 -27.97 -0.23 4.99
N ASP A 106 -28.45 0.67 4.15
CA ASP A 106 -27.98 0.78 2.79
C ASP A 106 -26.71 1.61 2.78
N THR A 107 -25.59 1.00 2.44
CA THR A 107 -24.29 1.66 2.48
C THR A 107 -23.77 2.01 1.08
N THR A 108 -24.62 1.90 0.05
CA THR A 108 -24.18 2.09 -1.33
C THR A 108 -23.56 3.46 -1.54
N ALA A 109 -24.21 4.52 -1.10
CA ALA A 109 -23.71 5.87 -1.33
C ALA A 109 -22.43 6.13 -0.54
N ALA A 110 -22.37 5.67 0.70
CA ALA A 110 -21.17 5.86 1.51
C ALA A 110 -20.01 5.08 0.95
N ALA A 111 -20.27 3.87 0.46
CA ALA A 111 -19.23 3.07 -0.17
C ALA A 111 -18.71 3.74 -1.43
N LEU A 112 -19.60 4.34 -2.20
CA LEU A 112 -19.19 5.03 -3.42
C LEU A 112 -18.30 6.23 -3.09
N THR A 113 -18.63 6.96 -2.04
CA THR A 113 -17.80 8.08 -1.62
C THR A 113 -16.40 7.61 -1.23
N LEU A 114 -16.33 6.54 -0.45
CA LEU A 114 -15.04 6.00 -0.04
C LEU A 114 -14.26 5.50 -1.24
N TRP A 115 -14.94 4.85 -2.18
CA TRP A 115 -14.30 4.37 -3.40
C TRP A 115 -13.71 5.53 -4.20
N ARG A 116 -14.42 6.62 -4.31
CA ARG A 116 -13.93 7.77 -5.06
C ARG A 116 -12.70 8.39 -4.41
N GLU A 117 -12.69 8.44 -3.09
CA GLU A 117 -11.52 8.92 -2.38
C GLU A 117 -10.32 8.01 -2.61
N PHE A 118 -10.55 6.72 -2.54
CA PHE A 118 -9.50 5.75 -2.82
C PHE A 118 -8.96 5.95 -4.23
N HIS A 119 -9.85 6.06 -5.20
CA HIS A 119 -9.45 6.15 -6.59
C HIS A 119 -8.61 7.41 -6.83
N ALA A 120 -9.01 8.53 -6.27
CA ALA A 120 -8.28 9.78 -6.43
C ALA A 120 -6.90 9.69 -5.76
N SER A 121 -6.84 9.13 -4.56
CA SER A 121 -5.58 9.01 -3.84
C SER A 121 -4.64 8.04 -4.56
N ARG A 122 -5.17 6.92 -5.05
CA ARG A 122 -4.35 5.97 -5.77
C ARG A 122 -3.81 6.59 -7.04
N SER A 123 -4.63 7.34 -7.75
CA SER A 123 -4.18 7.99 -8.97
C SER A 123 -3.04 8.97 -8.70
N ALA A 124 -3.12 9.71 -7.61
CA ALA A 124 -2.03 10.62 -7.25
C ALA A 124 -0.75 9.87 -6.94
N ILE A 125 -0.85 8.74 -6.25
CA ILE A 125 0.32 7.93 -5.94
C ILE A 125 0.94 7.37 -7.21
N VAL A 126 0.12 6.87 -8.11
CA VAL A 126 0.60 6.30 -9.37
C VAL A 126 1.26 7.39 -10.22
N ASP A 127 0.64 8.55 -10.29
CA ASP A 127 1.21 9.66 -11.05
C ASP A 127 2.58 10.03 -10.50
N LEU A 128 2.72 10.09 -9.19
CA LEU A 128 3.99 10.43 -8.59
C LEU A 128 5.05 9.39 -8.89
N ALA A 129 4.66 8.13 -8.92
CA ALA A 129 5.62 7.05 -9.17
C ALA A 129 6.09 7.02 -10.63
N TYR A 130 5.22 7.36 -11.57
CA TYR A 130 5.55 7.22 -12.97
C TYR A 130 5.78 8.55 -13.69
N ASP A 131 5.65 9.65 -12.95
CA ASP A 131 5.88 10.95 -13.54
C ASP A 131 7.38 11.16 -13.75
N ARG A 132 7.75 11.90 -14.77
CA ARG A 132 9.15 12.17 -15.04
C ARG A 132 9.64 13.45 -14.42
#